data_acf8d0d53405c1d9d028267aa31e1d12
#
_entry.id   acf8d0d53405c1d9d028267aa31e1d12
#
_cell.length_a   1.000
_cell.length_b   1.000
_cell.length_c   1.000
_cell.angle_alpha   90.00
_cell.angle_beta   90.00
_cell.angle_gamma   90.00
#
_symmetry.space_group_name_H-M   'P 1'
#
loop_
_entity.id
_entity.type
_entity.pdbx_description
1 polymer ?
#
loop_
_entity_poly.entity_id
_entity_poly.type
_entity_poly.pdbx_seq_one_letter_code
_entity_poly.pdbx_strand_id
1 'polypeptide(L)'
;TVIKAIYDAVEQMGFKSGNILEPACGTGNFFGMLPENMQGSNLYGVELDSITGRIAKQLYPSANIAVTGFEKTDLPDSFFDLAIGNVPFGNYKLTEKRYDSQNFLIHDHFFAKALDKVRPGGIVAFVTSKGTMDKKNPEVRRYLAQRAELLGAIRLPSNAFTKNAGTEVTSDIIFLQKRDRPIDVDRDWIHLGLDENDITLNSY
;
A
#
# COMPACT_ATOMS: atom_id res chain seq x y z
N THR A 1 -10.71 10.28 10.65
CA THR A 1 -9.49 9.46 10.82
C THR A 1 -8.79 9.27 9.48
N VAL A 2 -7.48 8.94 9.50
CA VAL A 2 -6.70 8.68 8.29
C VAL A 2 -7.35 7.60 7.40
N ILE A 3 -7.81 6.48 7.98
CA ILE A 3 -8.46 5.40 7.23
C ILE A 3 -9.70 5.89 6.47
N LYS A 4 -10.57 6.68 7.11
CA LYS A 4 -11.75 7.26 6.44
C LYS A 4 -11.36 8.14 5.27
N ALA A 5 -10.37 9.03 5.45
CA ALA A 5 -9.90 9.89 4.38
C ALA A 5 -9.31 9.11 3.19
N ILE A 6 -8.65 7.96 3.45
CA ILE A 6 -8.19 7.06 2.39
C ILE A 6 -9.37 6.47 1.62
N TYR A 7 -10.41 5.98 2.31
CA TYR A 7 -11.61 5.46 1.64
C TYR A 7 -12.34 6.54 0.84
N ASP A 8 -12.48 7.76 1.41
CA ASP A 8 -13.10 8.89 0.71
C ASP A 8 -12.34 9.23 -0.59
N ALA A 9 -10.99 9.23 -0.53
CA ALA A 9 -10.17 9.45 -1.71
C ALA A 9 -10.33 8.33 -2.75
N VAL A 10 -10.32 7.07 -2.33
CA VAL A 10 -10.49 5.90 -3.21
C VAL A 10 -11.87 5.89 -3.87
N GLU A 11 -12.90 6.33 -3.16
CA GLU A 11 -14.24 6.51 -3.73
C GLU A 11 -14.26 7.61 -4.81
N GLN A 12 -13.62 8.76 -4.55
CA GLN A 12 -13.48 9.83 -5.55
C GLN A 12 -12.67 9.40 -6.78
N MET A 13 -11.73 8.46 -6.62
CA MET A 13 -10.99 7.83 -7.72
C MET A 13 -11.83 6.82 -8.51
N GLY A 14 -13.09 6.60 -8.11
CA GLY A 14 -14.07 5.77 -8.84
C GLY A 14 -14.27 4.36 -8.33
N PHE A 15 -13.59 3.94 -7.24
CA PHE A 15 -13.85 2.64 -6.64
C PHE A 15 -15.21 2.64 -5.90
N LYS A 16 -16.01 1.62 -6.10
CA LYS A 16 -17.31 1.45 -5.44
C LYS A 16 -17.38 0.15 -4.64
N SER A 17 -17.10 -0.96 -5.29
CA SER A 17 -17.08 -2.29 -4.66
C SER A 17 -16.25 -3.25 -5.51
N GLY A 18 -15.81 -4.33 -4.93
CA GLY A 18 -15.01 -5.35 -5.60
C GLY A 18 -14.21 -6.21 -4.64
N ASN A 19 -13.15 -6.81 -5.11
CA ASN A 19 -12.23 -7.58 -4.28
C ASN A 19 -11.20 -6.65 -3.66
N ILE A 20 -11.20 -6.54 -2.34
CA ILE A 20 -10.29 -5.67 -1.56
C ILE A 20 -9.24 -6.53 -0.86
N LEU A 21 -7.97 -6.19 -1.05
CA LEU A 21 -6.82 -6.81 -0.38
C LEU A 21 -6.24 -5.86 0.67
N GLU A 22 -6.12 -6.33 1.91
CA GLU A 22 -5.31 -5.69 2.96
C GLU A 22 -4.12 -6.61 3.29
N PRO A 23 -2.90 -6.34 2.76
CA PRO A 23 -1.78 -7.29 2.81
C PRO A 23 -1.05 -7.35 4.16
N ALA A 24 -1.39 -6.48 5.09
CA ALA A 24 -0.93 -6.49 6.49
C ALA A 24 -2.07 -5.99 7.38
N CYS A 25 -3.12 -6.82 7.52
CA CYS A 25 -4.40 -6.35 8.03
C CYS A 25 -4.44 -6.11 9.55
N GLY A 26 -3.46 -6.60 10.30
CA GLY A 26 -3.52 -6.51 11.74
C GLY A 26 -4.80 -7.16 12.27
N THR A 27 -5.50 -6.44 13.14
CA THR A 27 -6.84 -6.85 13.63
C THR A 27 -7.97 -6.47 12.69
N GLY A 28 -7.69 -5.90 11.49
CA GLY A 28 -8.70 -5.54 10.49
C GLY A 28 -9.28 -4.13 10.65
N ASN A 29 -8.46 -3.16 11.00
CA ASN A 29 -8.93 -1.77 11.19
C ASN A 29 -9.52 -1.17 9.91
N PHE A 30 -8.95 -1.47 8.75
CA PHE A 30 -9.50 -1.04 7.47
C PHE A 30 -10.83 -1.73 7.18
N PHE A 31 -10.97 -3.01 7.48
CA PHE A 31 -12.24 -3.74 7.33
C PHE A 31 -13.34 -3.16 8.21
N GLY A 32 -13.01 -2.83 9.48
CA GLY A 32 -13.97 -2.25 10.43
C GLY A 32 -14.40 -0.82 10.10
N MET A 33 -13.67 -0.15 9.21
CA MET A 33 -13.97 1.22 8.77
C MET A 33 -14.42 1.27 7.30
N LEU A 34 -14.71 0.12 6.68
CA LEU A 34 -15.23 0.03 5.33
C LEU A 34 -16.53 0.85 5.20
N PRO A 35 -16.63 1.81 4.28
CA PRO A 35 -17.82 2.61 4.06
C PRO A 35 -19.04 1.75 3.71
N GLU A 36 -20.22 2.24 4.07
CA GLU A 36 -21.49 1.51 3.83
C GLU A 36 -21.72 1.20 2.35
N ASN A 37 -21.41 2.15 1.49
CA ASN A 37 -21.51 2.01 0.03
C ASN A 37 -20.47 1.04 -0.58
N MET A 38 -19.50 0.56 0.20
CA MET A 38 -18.50 -0.43 -0.22
C MET A 38 -18.72 -1.80 0.41
N GLN A 39 -19.73 -1.99 1.26
CA GLN A 39 -19.98 -3.24 2.00
C GLN A 39 -20.35 -4.44 1.13
N GLY A 40 -20.66 -4.22 -0.16
CA GLY A 40 -20.79 -5.28 -1.16
C GLY A 40 -19.46 -5.89 -1.61
N SER A 41 -18.33 -5.46 -1.06
CA SER A 41 -17.00 -5.94 -1.44
C SER A 41 -16.64 -7.26 -0.76
N ASN A 42 -15.81 -8.06 -1.44
CA ASN A 42 -15.17 -9.25 -0.85
C ASN A 42 -13.85 -8.84 -0.20
N LEU A 43 -13.66 -9.17 1.07
CA LEU A 43 -12.49 -8.77 1.85
C LEU A 43 -11.48 -9.90 1.93
N TYR A 44 -10.22 -9.58 1.65
CA TYR A 44 -9.08 -10.48 1.74
C TYR A 44 -8.00 -9.83 2.60
N GLY A 45 -7.60 -10.51 3.67
CA GLY A 45 -6.57 -10.05 4.58
C GLY A 45 -5.38 -10.99 4.63
N VAL A 46 -4.21 -10.44 4.83
CA VAL A 46 -3.01 -11.21 5.16
C VAL A 46 -2.42 -10.64 6.44
N GLU A 47 -2.09 -11.49 7.41
CA GLU A 47 -1.46 -11.07 8.66
C GLU A 47 -0.40 -12.08 9.08
N LEU A 48 0.81 -11.57 9.34
CA LEU A 48 1.95 -12.39 9.73
C LEU A 48 1.82 -12.92 11.16
N ASP A 49 1.39 -12.05 12.09
CA ASP A 49 1.25 -12.42 13.49
C ASP A 49 0.06 -13.33 13.72
N SER A 50 0.31 -14.49 14.34
CA SER A 50 -0.70 -15.52 14.49
C SER A 50 -1.82 -15.17 15.47
N ILE A 51 -1.53 -14.35 16.48
CA ILE A 51 -2.52 -13.91 17.48
C ILE A 51 -3.42 -12.88 16.84
N THR A 52 -2.81 -11.84 16.26
CA THR A 52 -3.49 -10.73 15.60
C THR A 52 -4.35 -11.22 14.44
N GLY A 53 -3.84 -12.11 13.60
CA GLY A 53 -4.58 -12.67 12.48
C GLY A 53 -5.76 -13.57 12.91
N ARG A 54 -5.63 -14.30 14.03
CA ARG A 54 -6.76 -15.05 14.60
C ARG A 54 -7.82 -14.13 15.17
N ILE A 55 -7.45 -13.00 15.78
CA ILE A 55 -8.41 -11.97 16.23
C ILE A 55 -9.15 -11.41 15.01
N ALA A 56 -8.45 -11.05 13.95
CA ALA A 56 -9.08 -10.56 12.73
C ALA A 56 -10.10 -11.56 12.15
N LYS A 57 -9.78 -12.86 12.11
CA LYS A 57 -10.73 -13.91 11.68
C LYS A 57 -12.00 -13.98 12.51
N GLN A 58 -11.89 -13.75 13.81
CA GLN A 58 -13.07 -13.75 14.70
C GLN A 58 -13.92 -12.49 14.52
N LEU A 59 -13.29 -11.34 14.31
CA LEU A 59 -13.98 -10.07 14.10
C LEU A 59 -14.67 -10.00 12.72
N TYR A 60 -14.04 -10.60 11.70
CA TYR A 60 -14.51 -10.55 10.31
C TYR A 60 -14.65 -11.96 9.72
N PRO A 61 -15.61 -12.76 10.18
CA PRO A 61 -15.76 -14.17 9.77
C PRO A 61 -16.10 -14.35 8.29
N SER A 62 -16.63 -13.33 7.63
CA SER A 62 -16.91 -13.33 6.19
C SER A 62 -15.69 -12.96 5.33
N ALA A 63 -14.62 -12.43 5.93
CA ALA A 63 -13.40 -12.08 5.20
C ALA A 63 -12.48 -13.30 5.03
N ASN A 64 -11.80 -13.35 3.90
CA ASN A 64 -10.78 -14.35 3.61
C ASN A 64 -9.44 -13.91 4.19
N ILE A 65 -9.10 -14.35 5.40
CA ILE A 65 -7.87 -13.94 6.08
C ILE A 65 -6.86 -15.08 6.10
N ALA A 66 -5.68 -14.87 5.51
CA ALA A 66 -4.53 -15.76 5.57
C ALA A 66 -3.59 -15.32 6.70
N VAL A 67 -3.27 -16.26 7.62
CA VAL A 67 -2.31 -16.00 8.71
C VAL A 67 -0.93 -16.52 8.26
N THR A 68 -0.20 -15.66 7.58
CA THR A 68 1.12 -15.95 6.99
C THR A 68 1.79 -14.65 6.56
N GLY A 69 3.07 -14.70 6.18
CA GLY A 69 3.74 -13.55 5.53
C GLY A 69 3.18 -13.31 4.13
N PHE A 70 3.08 -12.03 3.74
CA PHE A 70 2.56 -11.67 2.41
C PHE A 70 3.41 -12.28 1.29
N GLU A 71 4.72 -12.37 1.49
CA GLU A 71 5.66 -13.02 0.55
C GLU A 71 5.37 -14.50 0.30
N LYS A 72 4.68 -15.17 1.23
CA LYS A 72 4.35 -16.61 1.15
C LYS A 72 2.95 -16.89 0.62
N THR A 73 2.17 -15.84 0.33
CA THR A 73 0.82 -16.02 -0.19
C THR A 73 0.82 -16.38 -1.67
N ASP A 74 -0.07 -17.29 -2.04
CA ASP A 74 -0.38 -17.66 -3.44
C ASP A 74 -1.68 -16.99 -3.89
N LEU A 75 -1.73 -15.67 -3.78
CA LEU A 75 -2.86 -14.88 -4.25
C LEU A 75 -2.82 -14.74 -5.78
N PRO A 76 -3.97 -14.79 -6.47
CA PRO A 76 -4.01 -14.66 -7.92
C PRO A 76 -3.57 -13.27 -8.38
N ASP A 77 -2.84 -13.21 -9.50
CA ASP A 77 -2.49 -11.96 -10.15
C ASP A 77 -3.72 -11.33 -10.81
N SER A 78 -3.74 -10.00 -10.88
CA SER A 78 -4.81 -9.22 -11.54
C SER A 78 -6.23 -9.55 -11.07
N PHE A 79 -6.39 -9.85 -9.80
CA PHE A 79 -7.66 -10.28 -9.21
C PHE A 79 -8.35 -9.20 -8.36
N PHE A 80 -7.57 -8.38 -7.67
CA PHE A 80 -8.12 -7.37 -6.76
C PHE A 80 -8.43 -6.07 -7.48
N ASP A 81 -9.51 -5.42 -7.07
CA ASP A 81 -9.89 -4.09 -7.53
C ASP A 81 -9.19 -2.99 -6.73
N LEU A 82 -8.92 -3.28 -5.46
CA LEU A 82 -8.27 -2.38 -4.51
C LEU A 82 -7.31 -3.16 -3.61
N ALA A 83 -6.09 -2.68 -3.45
CA ALA A 83 -5.21 -3.04 -2.34
C ALA A 83 -5.06 -1.82 -1.43
N ILE A 84 -5.38 -1.97 -0.15
CA ILE A 84 -5.43 -0.87 0.81
C ILE A 84 -4.80 -1.31 2.14
N GLY A 85 -4.16 -0.41 2.86
CA GLY A 85 -3.62 -0.75 4.18
C GLY A 85 -2.48 0.13 4.64
N ASN A 86 -2.03 -0.15 5.86
CA ASN A 86 -0.81 0.39 6.43
C ASN A 86 0.26 -0.71 6.35
N VAL A 87 1.13 -0.62 5.34
CA VAL A 87 2.14 -1.66 5.10
C VAL A 87 3.29 -1.55 6.11
N PRO A 88 3.91 -2.68 6.50
CA PRO A 88 5.09 -2.64 7.33
C PRO A 88 6.24 -1.92 6.61
N PHE A 89 7.04 -1.18 7.35
CA PHE A 89 8.23 -0.52 6.83
C PHE A 89 9.43 -0.71 7.75
N GLY A 90 10.60 -0.78 7.13
CA GLY A 90 11.86 -1.03 7.84
C GLY A 90 13.01 -1.27 6.86
N ASN A 91 14.23 -1.37 7.42
CA ASN A 91 15.46 -1.56 6.64
C ASN A 91 15.80 -3.07 6.49
N TYR A 92 14.81 -3.89 6.21
CA TYR A 92 15.00 -5.30 5.92
C TYR A 92 14.22 -5.72 4.67
N LYS A 93 14.56 -6.88 4.14
CA LYS A 93 14.04 -7.42 2.89
C LYS A 93 13.29 -8.70 3.15
N LEU A 94 12.32 -8.99 2.30
CA LEU A 94 11.65 -10.27 2.22
C LEU A 94 12.30 -11.11 1.12
N THR A 95 12.24 -12.43 1.24
CA THR A 95 12.70 -13.36 0.20
C THR A 95 11.49 -13.90 -0.54
N GLU A 96 11.38 -13.52 -1.81
CA GLU A 96 10.37 -14.04 -2.74
C GLU A 96 10.99 -14.05 -4.14
N LYS A 97 11.17 -15.24 -4.73
CA LYS A 97 11.90 -15.45 -5.99
C LYS A 97 11.56 -14.46 -7.10
N ARG A 98 10.28 -14.05 -7.18
CA ARG A 98 9.78 -13.13 -8.20
C ARG A 98 10.40 -11.73 -8.09
N TYR A 99 10.72 -11.29 -6.86
CA TYR A 99 11.18 -9.92 -6.55
C TYR A 99 12.60 -9.85 -6.03
N ASP A 100 13.27 -10.97 -5.78
CA ASP A 100 14.61 -11.02 -5.16
C ASP A 100 15.65 -10.22 -5.97
N SER A 101 15.56 -10.24 -7.31
CA SER A 101 16.47 -9.49 -8.18
C SER A 101 16.33 -7.96 -8.05
N GLN A 102 15.21 -7.47 -7.55
CA GLN A 102 14.94 -6.04 -7.38
C GLN A 102 15.52 -5.49 -6.08
N ASN A 103 15.87 -6.37 -5.14
CA ASN A 103 16.51 -5.99 -3.89
C ASN A 103 15.65 -5.02 -3.03
N PHE A 104 14.35 -5.15 -3.09
CA PHE A 104 13.39 -4.28 -2.40
C PHE A 104 13.48 -4.35 -0.87
N LEU A 105 13.31 -3.21 -0.20
CA LEU A 105 12.95 -3.18 1.20
C LEU A 105 11.51 -3.66 1.38
N ILE A 106 11.14 -4.04 2.60
CA ILE A 106 9.82 -4.63 2.88
C ILE A 106 8.66 -3.81 2.32
N HIS A 107 8.63 -2.49 2.54
CA HIS A 107 7.56 -1.63 2.03
C HIS A 107 7.55 -1.56 0.50
N ASP A 108 8.71 -1.55 -0.16
CA ASP A 108 8.82 -1.56 -1.62
C ASP A 108 8.30 -2.88 -2.21
N HIS A 109 8.61 -4.01 -1.54
CA HIS A 109 8.10 -5.34 -1.89
C HIS A 109 6.56 -5.39 -1.82
N PHE A 110 5.97 -4.80 -0.76
CA PHE A 110 4.52 -4.75 -0.62
C PHE A 110 3.86 -4.00 -1.78
N PHE A 111 4.41 -2.85 -2.21
CA PHE A 111 3.91 -2.15 -3.40
C PHE A 111 4.04 -2.98 -4.68
N ALA A 112 5.21 -3.56 -4.92
CA ALA A 112 5.48 -4.36 -6.12
C ALA A 112 4.51 -5.55 -6.22
N LYS A 113 4.37 -6.32 -5.13
CA LYS A 113 3.47 -7.47 -5.09
C LYS A 113 2.00 -7.07 -5.17
N ALA A 114 1.58 -6.01 -4.46
CA ALA A 114 0.21 -5.52 -4.55
C ALA A 114 -0.16 -5.07 -5.97
N LEU A 115 0.75 -4.39 -6.68
CA LEU A 115 0.54 -4.04 -8.09
C LEU A 115 0.36 -5.25 -8.99
N ASP A 116 1.05 -6.37 -8.73
CA ASP A 116 0.82 -7.59 -9.49
C ASP A 116 -0.54 -8.20 -9.16
N LYS A 117 -1.00 -8.08 -7.91
CA LYS A 117 -2.27 -8.68 -7.45
C LYS A 117 -3.50 -7.88 -7.85
N VAL A 118 -3.41 -6.53 -7.97
CA VAL A 118 -4.52 -5.74 -8.49
C VAL A 118 -4.65 -5.88 -10.01
N ARG A 119 -5.87 -5.81 -10.52
CA ARG A 119 -6.15 -5.83 -11.96
C ARG A 119 -5.69 -4.51 -12.63
N PRO A 120 -5.52 -4.46 -13.94
CA PRO A 120 -5.38 -3.21 -14.68
C PRO A 120 -6.52 -2.23 -14.33
N GLY A 121 -6.18 -0.97 -14.09
CA GLY A 121 -7.11 0.05 -13.59
C GLY A 121 -7.45 -0.06 -12.10
N GLY A 122 -7.04 -1.13 -11.41
CA GLY A 122 -7.17 -1.28 -9.96
C GLY A 122 -6.26 -0.31 -9.21
N ILE A 123 -6.61 -0.05 -7.95
CA ILE A 123 -5.96 0.96 -7.11
C ILE A 123 -5.15 0.29 -6.01
N VAL A 124 -3.95 0.82 -5.73
CA VAL A 124 -3.16 0.55 -4.54
C VAL A 124 -3.12 1.82 -3.70
N ALA A 125 -3.63 1.76 -2.47
CA ALA A 125 -3.71 2.89 -1.54
C ALA A 125 -3.05 2.51 -0.21
N PHE A 126 -1.76 2.80 -0.07
CA PHE A 126 -0.98 2.39 1.09
C PHE A 126 -0.47 3.57 1.90
N VAL A 127 -0.52 3.40 3.23
CA VAL A 127 0.28 4.18 4.17
C VAL A 127 1.65 3.52 4.26
N THR A 128 2.71 4.30 4.08
CA THR A 128 4.09 3.83 4.07
C THR A 128 5.04 4.84 4.69
N SER A 129 6.31 4.48 4.84
CA SER A 129 7.38 5.40 5.24
C SER A 129 7.63 6.46 4.16
N LYS A 130 7.99 7.68 4.58
CA LYS A 130 8.49 8.73 3.66
C LYS A 130 9.63 8.24 2.75
N GLY A 131 10.35 7.20 3.16
CA GLY A 131 11.45 6.63 2.40
C GLY A 131 11.04 6.09 1.02
N THR A 132 9.78 5.74 0.80
CA THR A 132 9.32 5.34 -0.54
C THR A 132 9.45 6.49 -1.54
N MET A 133 9.06 7.71 -1.13
CA MET A 133 9.14 8.89 -2.01
C MET A 133 10.52 9.57 -1.98
N ASP A 134 11.16 9.69 -0.81
CA ASP A 134 12.36 10.53 -0.61
C ASP A 134 13.70 9.78 -0.69
N LYS A 135 13.70 8.48 -0.92
CA LYS A 135 14.92 7.67 -1.06
C LYS A 135 15.79 8.21 -2.22
N LYS A 136 17.11 8.38 -1.98
CA LYS A 136 18.05 8.88 -3.01
C LYS A 136 18.08 8.00 -4.26
N ASN A 137 18.08 6.67 -4.09
CA ASN A 137 18.00 5.75 -5.21
C ASN A 137 16.60 5.76 -5.83
N PRO A 138 16.42 6.13 -7.10
CA PRO A 138 15.12 6.23 -7.77
C PRO A 138 14.57 4.89 -8.28
N GLU A 139 15.31 3.80 -8.21
CA GLU A 139 14.97 2.52 -8.87
C GLU A 139 13.59 1.99 -8.49
N VAL A 140 13.21 2.08 -7.20
CA VAL A 140 11.89 1.66 -6.75
C VAL A 140 10.80 2.52 -7.38
N ARG A 141 10.95 3.85 -7.35
CA ARG A 141 9.97 4.77 -7.95
C ARG A 141 9.87 4.57 -9.45
N ARG A 142 10.99 4.32 -10.14
CA ARG A 142 11.00 3.98 -11.57
C ARG A 142 10.25 2.66 -11.82
N TYR A 143 10.52 1.63 -11.03
CA TYR A 143 9.80 0.35 -11.13
C TYR A 143 8.29 0.52 -10.98
N LEU A 144 7.85 1.31 -9.98
CA LEU A 144 6.45 1.59 -9.74
C LEU A 144 5.84 2.44 -10.88
N ALA A 145 6.52 3.50 -11.32
CA ALA A 145 6.05 4.40 -12.39
C ALA A 145 5.85 3.70 -13.72
N GLN A 146 6.70 2.72 -14.04
CA GLN A 146 6.52 1.89 -15.24
C GLN A 146 5.21 1.08 -15.20
N ARG A 147 4.76 0.67 -14.01
CA ARG A 147 3.62 -0.25 -13.81
C ARG A 147 2.35 0.42 -13.37
N ALA A 148 2.44 1.63 -12.85
CA ALA A 148 1.31 2.37 -12.30
C ALA A 148 1.41 3.86 -12.56
N GLU A 149 0.25 4.52 -12.60
CA GLU A 149 0.13 5.97 -12.53
C GLU A 149 0.04 6.39 -11.06
N LEU A 150 0.78 7.43 -10.67
CA LEU A 150 0.60 8.07 -9.37
C LEU A 150 -0.64 8.96 -9.43
N LEU A 151 -1.68 8.57 -8.71
CA LEU A 151 -2.92 9.36 -8.61
C LEU A 151 -2.81 10.46 -7.55
N GLY A 152 -1.96 10.26 -6.55
CA GLY A 152 -1.70 11.21 -5.50
C GLY A 152 -0.78 10.68 -4.41
N ALA A 153 -0.13 11.57 -3.71
CA ALA A 153 0.65 11.28 -2.52
C ALA A 153 0.42 12.37 -1.46
N ILE A 154 0.27 11.97 -0.21
CA ILE A 154 0.00 12.89 0.90
C ILE A 154 0.98 12.58 2.03
N ARG A 155 1.80 13.56 2.40
CA ARG A 155 2.66 13.45 3.58
C ARG A 155 1.87 13.76 4.84
N LEU A 156 1.88 12.83 5.77
CA LEU A 156 1.24 12.99 7.06
C LEU A 156 2.19 13.68 8.05
N PRO A 157 1.64 14.50 8.97
CA PRO A 157 2.43 15.03 10.08
C PRO A 157 3.09 13.91 10.89
N SER A 158 4.29 14.14 11.43
CA SER A 158 5.04 13.15 12.21
C SER A 158 4.27 12.59 13.42
N ASN A 159 3.30 13.34 13.93
CA ASN A 159 2.45 12.97 15.06
C ASN A 159 1.14 12.26 14.67
N ALA A 160 0.90 12.00 13.38
CA ALA A 160 -0.36 11.42 12.89
C ALA A 160 -0.72 10.07 13.57
N PHE A 161 0.29 9.29 13.97
CA PHE A 161 0.13 7.97 14.59
C PHE A 161 0.57 7.92 16.06
N THR A 162 0.98 9.02 16.68
CA THR A 162 1.51 9.06 18.06
C THR A 162 0.52 8.48 19.07
N LYS A 163 -0.78 8.74 18.90
CA LYS A 163 -1.82 8.22 19.79
C LYS A 163 -2.04 6.71 19.69
N ASN A 164 -1.72 6.10 18.55
CA ASN A 164 -2.02 4.69 18.28
C ASN A 164 -0.78 3.79 18.26
N ALA A 165 0.39 4.33 17.93
CA ALA A 165 1.63 3.54 17.76
C ALA A 165 2.78 4.00 18.67
N GLY A 166 2.63 5.11 19.40
CA GLY A 166 3.66 5.60 20.33
C GLY A 166 4.97 6.07 19.68
N THR A 167 4.99 6.18 18.33
CA THR A 167 6.17 6.56 17.56
C THR A 167 5.90 7.79 16.71
N GLU A 168 6.88 8.70 16.65
CA GLU A 168 6.90 9.82 15.72
C GLU A 168 7.59 9.40 14.42
N VAL A 169 6.82 9.01 13.43
CA VAL A 169 7.34 8.64 12.10
C VAL A 169 6.59 9.41 11.02
N THR A 170 7.33 10.11 10.19
CA THR A 170 6.76 10.73 8.99
C THR A 170 6.38 9.63 8.01
N SER A 171 5.10 9.60 7.66
CA SER A 171 4.51 8.61 6.77
C SER A 171 3.85 9.29 5.58
N ASP A 172 3.81 8.59 4.47
CA ASP A 172 3.12 9.02 3.26
C ASP A 172 1.94 8.10 2.98
N ILE A 173 0.85 8.66 2.46
CA ILE A 173 -0.21 7.90 1.81
C ILE A 173 0.04 8.00 0.32
N ILE A 174 0.15 6.87 -0.38
CA ILE A 174 0.43 6.83 -1.81
C ILE A 174 -0.71 6.11 -2.51
N PHE A 175 -1.26 6.73 -3.55
CA PHE A 175 -2.32 6.18 -4.40
C PHE A 175 -1.76 5.91 -5.79
N LEU A 176 -1.77 4.64 -6.20
CA LEU A 176 -1.30 4.19 -7.51
C LEU A 176 -2.46 3.50 -8.26
N GLN A 177 -2.59 3.76 -9.55
CA GLN A 177 -3.47 3.00 -10.43
C GLN A 177 -2.65 2.13 -11.36
N LYS A 178 -2.91 0.81 -11.35
CA LYS A 178 -2.19 -0.13 -12.20
C LYS A 178 -2.46 0.13 -13.67
N ARG A 179 -1.39 0.18 -14.47
CA ARG A 179 -1.44 0.26 -15.93
C ARG A 179 -1.81 -1.10 -16.55
N ASP A 180 -2.31 -1.07 -17.79
CA ASP A 180 -2.58 -2.30 -18.55
C ASP A 180 -1.31 -3.08 -18.84
N ARG A 181 -0.21 -2.37 -19.07
CA ARG A 181 1.13 -2.93 -19.32
C ARG A 181 2.21 -1.99 -18.79
N PRO A 182 3.37 -2.52 -18.44
CA PRO A 182 4.52 -1.67 -18.12
C PRO A 182 4.91 -0.83 -19.35
N ILE A 183 5.26 0.42 -19.09
CA ILE A 183 5.73 1.37 -20.09
C ILE A 183 7.03 2.04 -19.59
N ASP A 184 7.89 2.43 -20.52
CA ASP A 184 9.04 3.25 -20.15
C ASP A 184 8.60 4.71 -20.01
N VAL A 185 8.76 5.26 -18.80
CA VAL A 185 8.34 6.62 -18.47
C VAL A 185 9.36 7.28 -17.57
N ASP A 186 9.51 8.57 -17.74
CA ASP A 186 10.16 9.45 -16.80
C ASP A 186 9.10 10.44 -16.26
N ARG A 187 8.92 10.47 -14.96
CA ARG A 187 7.93 11.27 -14.25
C ARG A 187 8.61 12.02 -13.11
N ASP A 188 8.12 13.21 -12.80
CA ASP A 188 8.71 14.07 -11.78
C ASP A 188 8.88 13.35 -10.44
N TRP A 189 7.88 12.57 -10.02
CA TRP A 189 7.91 11.84 -8.75
C TRP A 189 8.93 10.67 -8.70
N ILE A 190 9.61 10.34 -9.80
CA ILE A 190 10.75 9.42 -9.79
C ILE A 190 11.98 10.11 -9.20
N HIS A 191 12.08 11.42 -9.37
CA HIS A 191 13.23 12.26 -9.03
C HIS A 191 13.07 12.94 -7.67
N LEU A 192 14.18 13.46 -7.18
CA LEU A 192 14.21 14.36 -6.03
C LEU A 192 14.50 15.77 -6.50
N GLY A 193 13.92 16.74 -5.82
CA GLY A 193 14.17 18.16 -5.96
C GLY A 193 14.57 18.79 -4.64
N LEU A 194 14.64 20.10 -4.62
CA LEU A 194 14.84 20.91 -3.42
C LEU A 194 13.57 21.71 -3.16
N ASP A 195 13.18 21.81 -1.90
CA ASP A 195 12.13 22.75 -1.48
C ASP A 195 12.67 24.17 -1.31
N GLU A 196 11.83 25.11 -0.90
CA GLU A 196 12.16 26.50 -0.64
C GLU A 196 13.22 26.72 0.46
N ASN A 197 13.53 25.69 1.24
CA ASN A 197 14.52 25.69 2.31
C ASN A 197 15.75 24.83 1.98
N ASP A 198 15.98 24.49 0.71
CA ASP A 198 17.05 23.62 0.23
C ASP A 198 17.02 22.20 0.82
N ILE A 199 15.86 21.73 1.26
CA ILE A 199 15.67 20.37 1.74
C ILE A 199 15.38 19.44 0.56
N THR A 200 16.14 18.36 0.45
CA THR A 200 15.92 17.35 -0.60
C THR A 200 14.67 16.54 -0.31
N LEU A 201 13.68 16.63 -1.19
CA LEU A 201 12.40 15.91 -1.14
C LEU A 201 12.07 15.34 -2.51
N ASN A 202 10.99 14.54 -2.58
CA ASN A 202 10.42 14.12 -3.85
C ASN A 202 9.94 15.31 -4.68
N SER A 203 10.10 15.25 -6.00
CA SER A 203 9.70 16.33 -6.92
C SER A 203 8.20 16.36 -7.23
N TYR A 204 7.40 15.51 -6.58
CA TYR A 204 5.94 15.49 -6.69
C TYR A 204 5.28 16.63 -5.94
#